data_c0ddc2bcb20e90b976c1a007c65ae945
#
_entry.id   c0ddc2bcb20e90b976c1a007c65ae945
#
_cell.length_a   1.000
_cell.length_b   1.000
_cell.length_c   1.000
_cell.angle_alpha   90.00
_cell.angle_beta   90.00
_cell.angle_gamma   90.00
#
_symmetry.space_group_name_H-M   'P 1'
#
loop_
_entity.id
_entity.type
_entity.pdbx_description
1 polymer ?
#
loop_
_entity_poly.entity_id
_entity_poly.type
_entity_poly.pdbx_seq_one_letter_code
_entity_poly.pdbx_strand_id
1 'polypeptide(L)'
;MSQEKYVAYVGTYTHENSVGIHIYDLDVSNETMVERKVVPINNPSDIVVSKNREYLYSIADEGVEAFKILPDGDLEPINENWIGGMRGCYVEVDDANRYLFVGGHHDGRVTMMRLREDGGIGEIADGVFHKGMGRSIAQRNYIPHVDCVKLTPDQRFLCAVDNGLDQIKIYRVDYQNGKLVLVDIIRSMIESAPRMIRFSRDGKYAYVLYELMNGIEVYSYNVVNDMPIFEKIQTISTISASEDDVCAASGIEVARSGKYIFCSNSGVNSVTCFEIEKETGMLSRKFESKVNSDYPKMLAILPDEKHYLTLNNNSNDIHFYKVDYEKGYSLWTKGPVKVDKPNCIYILKLDK
;
A
#
# COMPACT_ATOMS: atom_id res chain seq x y z
N MET A 1 0.98 33.86 -1.46
CA MET A 1 0.72 32.61 -0.69
C MET A 1 1.99 31.81 -0.74
N SER A 2 2.54 31.34 0.40
CA SER A 2 3.73 30.51 0.37
C SER A 2 3.36 29.17 -0.29
N GLN A 3 4.14 28.74 -1.26
CA GLN A 3 3.97 27.47 -1.95
C GLN A 3 4.11 26.33 -0.93
N GLU A 4 3.16 25.40 -0.92
CA GLU A 4 3.25 24.21 -0.09
C GLU A 4 4.43 23.37 -0.54
N LYS A 5 5.23 22.90 0.42
CA LYS A 5 6.39 22.05 0.14
C LYS A 5 6.05 20.59 0.41
N TYR A 6 6.45 19.74 -0.49
CA TYR A 6 6.28 18.30 -0.37
C TYR A 6 7.59 17.57 -0.59
N VAL A 7 7.77 16.46 0.12
CA VAL A 7 8.85 15.50 -0.08
C VAL A 7 8.21 14.16 -0.46
N ALA A 8 8.77 13.49 -1.44
CA ALA A 8 8.38 12.13 -1.78
C ALA A 8 9.51 11.16 -1.41
N TYR A 9 9.17 10.12 -0.64
CA TYR A 9 10.06 9.00 -0.34
C TYR A 9 9.69 7.85 -1.26
N VAL A 10 10.62 7.42 -2.10
CA VAL A 10 10.43 6.32 -3.04
C VAL A 10 11.27 5.13 -2.60
N GLY A 11 10.60 4.06 -2.19
CA GLY A 11 11.23 2.79 -1.89
C GLY A 11 11.40 1.95 -3.15
N THR A 12 12.50 1.21 -3.22
CA THR A 12 12.93 0.49 -4.43
C THR A 12 13.37 -0.94 -4.10
N TYR A 13 13.51 -1.78 -5.12
CA TYR A 13 14.36 -2.96 -5.01
C TYR A 13 15.80 -2.60 -5.38
N THR A 14 16.76 -3.12 -4.60
CA THR A 14 18.18 -2.75 -4.70
C THR A 14 19.06 -3.83 -5.34
N HIS A 15 18.46 -4.81 -6.02
CA HIS A 15 19.18 -5.86 -6.71
C HIS A 15 19.72 -5.46 -8.11
N GLU A 16 19.48 -4.22 -8.53
CA GLU A 16 20.06 -3.62 -9.74
C GLU A 16 20.95 -2.42 -9.36
N ASN A 17 20.60 -1.20 -9.78
CA ASN A 17 21.44 0.00 -9.54
C ASN A 17 20.94 0.89 -8.40
N SER A 18 19.67 0.76 -7.97
CA SER A 18 19.21 1.48 -6.79
C SER A 18 19.92 0.98 -5.53
N VAL A 19 20.12 1.89 -4.58
CA VAL A 19 20.81 1.59 -3.31
C VAL A 19 19.94 1.90 -2.09
N GLY A 20 18.66 2.26 -2.28
CA GLY A 20 17.82 2.52 -1.11
C GLY A 20 16.56 3.34 -1.33
N ILE A 21 16.22 4.15 -0.33
CA ILE A 21 15.10 5.12 -0.39
C ILE A 21 15.58 6.38 -1.08
N HIS A 22 14.94 6.75 -2.17
CA HIS A 22 15.18 8.01 -2.88
C HIS A 22 14.28 9.11 -2.33
N ILE A 23 14.87 10.23 -1.92
CA ILE A 23 14.18 11.41 -1.40
C ILE A 23 14.12 12.47 -2.50
N TYR A 24 12.89 12.87 -2.86
CA TYR A 24 12.65 13.87 -3.88
C TYR A 24 11.97 15.11 -3.30
N ASP A 25 12.41 16.30 -3.75
CA ASP A 25 11.60 17.51 -3.64
C ASP A 25 10.49 17.43 -4.68
N LEU A 26 9.24 17.45 -4.24
CA LEU A 26 8.07 17.34 -5.10
C LEU A 26 7.36 18.68 -5.23
N ASP A 27 7.28 19.21 -6.45
CA ASP A 27 6.43 20.34 -6.81
C ASP A 27 5.19 19.85 -7.54
N VAL A 28 4.07 19.84 -6.82
CA VAL A 28 2.76 19.38 -7.34
C VAL A 28 2.26 20.30 -8.45
N SER A 29 2.52 21.62 -8.36
CA SER A 29 2.01 22.61 -9.30
C SER A 29 2.72 22.55 -10.67
N ASN A 30 4.01 22.25 -10.65
CA ASN A 30 4.85 22.15 -11.84
C ASN A 30 5.05 20.71 -12.31
N GLU A 31 4.50 19.73 -11.56
CA GLU A 31 4.64 18.29 -11.86
C GLU A 31 6.12 17.88 -11.98
N THR A 32 6.92 18.23 -10.98
CA THR A 32 8.35 17.91 -10.97
C THR A 32 8.76 17.20 -9.69
N MET A 33 9.66 16.23 -9.84
CA MET A 33 10.37 15.55 -8.76
C MET A 33 11.87 15.70 -9.00
N VAL A 34 12.56 16.33 -8.06
CA VAL A 34 14.02 16.51 -8.11
C VAL A 34 14.64 15.68 -6.99
N GLU A 35 15.46 14.70 -7.36
CA GLU A 35 16.16 13.88 -6.38
C GLU A 35 17.09 14.75 -5.54
N ARG A 36 16.93 14.67 -4.22
CA ARG A 36 17.75 15.37 -3.25
C ARG A 36 18.85 14.47 -2.69
N LYS A 37 18.49 13.22 -2.37
CA LYS A 37 19.35 12.30 -1.65
C LYS A 37 18.84 10.87 -1.80
N VAL A 38 19.73 9.91 -1.71
CA VAL A 38 19.39 8.50 -1.52
C VAL A 38 19.85 8.05 -0.14
N VAL A 39 18.98 7.41 0.63
CA VAL A 39 19.30 6.80 1.92
C VAL A 39 19.59 5.34 1.69
N PRO A 40 20.83 4.87 1.95
CA PRO A 40 21.19 3.49 1.73
C PRO A 40 20.42 2.55 2.66
N ILE A 41 19.72 1.59 2.07
CA ILE A 41 18.98 0.52 2.75
C ILE A 41 18.68 -0.57 1.73
N ASN A 42 18.80 -1.84 2.11
CA ASN A 42 18.56 -2.95 1.20
C ASN A 42 17.07 -3.25 1.02
N ASN A 43 16.62 -3.19 -0.23
CA ASN A 43 15.26 -3.55 -0.66
C ASN A 43 14.13 -2.88 0.17
N PRO A 44 14.08 -1.54 0.28
CA PRO A 44 12.97 -0.81 0.92
C PRO A 44 11.69 -0.96 0.09
N SER A 45 11.12 -2.16 0.10
CA SER A 45 10.02 -2.55 -0.79
C SER A 45 8.67 -1.97 -0.36
N ASP A 46 8.55 -1.54 0.90
CA ASP A 46 7.41 -0.79 1.41
C ASP A 46 7.85 0.13 2.55
N ILE A 47 7.16 1.27 2.67
CA ILE A 47 7.42 2.30 3.67
C ILE A 47 6.13 2.82 4.27
N VAL A 48 6.16 3.18 5.54
CA VAL A 48 5.06 3.85 6.22
C VAL A 48 5.58 5.02 7.07
N VAL A 49 4.81 6.10 7.12
CA VAL A 49 5.08 7.25 7.99
C VAL A 49 4.11 7.25 9.16
N SER A 50 4.61 7.48 10.37
CA SER A 50 3.80 7.60 11.59
C SER A 50 2.77 8.73 11.47
N LYS A 51 1.66 8.61 12.17
CA LYS A 51 0.56 9.59 12.11
C LYS A 51 0.98 11.00 12.55
N ASN A 52 1.91 11.09 13.51
CA ASN A 52 2.50 12.37 13.94
C ASN A 52 3.53 12.92 12.94
N ARG A 53 3.88 12.16 11.89
CA ARG A 53 4.83 12.53 10.83
C ARG A 53 6.27 12.74 11.31
N GLU A 54 6.63 12.16 12.45
CA GLU A 54 7.98 12.25 13.01
C GLU A 54 8.89 11.09 12.61
N TYR A 55 8.30 9.95 12.20
CA TYR A 55 9.04 8.72 11.91
C TYR A 55 8.61 8.09 10.60
N LEU A 56 9.58 7.50 9.92
CA LEU A 56 9.38 6.63 8.76
C LEU A 56 9.92 5.24 9.10
N TYR A 57 9.14 4.21 8.76
CA TYR A 57 9.54 2.81 8.88
C TYR A 57 9.57 2.18 7.51
N SER A 58 10.60 1.38 7.26
CA SER A 58 10.82 0.73 5.97
C SER A 58 11.08 -0.75 6.14
N ILE A 59 10.58 -1.54 5.20
CA ILE A 59 11.07 -2.91 4.99
C ILE A 59 12.55 -2.85 4.62
N ALA A 60 13.31 -3.84 5.08
CA ALA A 60 14.69 -4.12 4.69
C ALA A 60 14.89 -5.63 4.52
N ASP A 61 16.01 -6.06 3.94
CA ASP A 61 16.30 -7.49 3.74
C ASP A 61 16.35 -8.26 5.06
N GLU A 62 16.97 -7.68 6.08
CA GLU A 62 17.14 -8.32 7.39
C GLU A 62 15.94 -8.08 8.33
N GLY A 63 14.98 -7.25 7.92
CA GLY A 63 13.82 -6.93 8.77
C GLY A 63 13.15 -5.62 8.45
N VAL A 64 13.21 -4.66 9.40
CA VAL A 64 12.67 -3.31 9.28
C VAL A 64 13.63 -2.29 9.86
N GLU A 65 13.66 -1.11 9.24
CA GLU A 65 14.46 0.03 9.70
C GLU A 65 13.57 1.22 10.06
N ALA A 66 13.97 1.95 11.11
CA ALA A 66 13.31 3.16 11.58
C ALA A 66 14.17 4.40 11.32
N PHE A 67 13.53 5.46 10.87
CA PHE A 67 14.14 6.75 10.61
C PHE A 67 13.33 7.86 11.28
N LYS A 68 14.05 8.85 11.81
CA LYS A 68 13.45 10.11 12.21
C LYS A 68 13.33 11.02 10.99
N ILE A 69 12.17 11.64 10.82
CA ILE A 69 11.95 12.63 9.76
C ILE A 69 12.39 14.00 10.30
N LEU A 70 13.34 14.62 9.63
CA LEU A 70 13.83 15.96 9.97
C LEU A 70 12.88 17.04 9.44
N PRO A 71 12.95 18.30 9.95
CA PRO A 71 12.03 19.37 9.55
C PRO A 71 12.03 19.69 8.04
N ASP A 72 13.13 19.41 7.35
CA ASP A 72 13.25 19.56 5.89
C ASP A 72 12.80 18.32 5.12
N GLY A 73 12.39 17.25 5.83
CA GLY A 73 11.99 15.97 5.26
C GLY A 73 13.18 15.03 4.97
N ASP A 74 14.39 15.33 5.42
CA ASP A 74 15.48 14.36 5.37
C ASP A 74 15.29 13.24 6.41
N LEU A 75 15.96 12.12 6.24
CA LEU A 75 15.85 10.94 7.10
C LEU A 75 17.14 10.72 7.90
N GLU A 76 17.00 10.60 9.22
CA GLU A 76 18.04 10.24 10.14
C GLU A 76 17.80 8.82 10.67
N PRO A 77 18.72 7.85 10.45
CA PRO A 77 18.55 6.48 10.93
C PRO A 77 18.46 6.41 12.44
N ILE A 78 17.53 5.60 12.97
CA ILE A 78 17.40 5.32 14.40
C ILE A 78 17.95 3.93 14.71
N ASN A 79 17.34 2.89 14.15
CA ASN A 79 17.80 1.50 14.27
C ASN A 79 17.11 0.59 13.26
N GLU A 80 17.64 -0.61 13.14
CA GLU A 80 17.04 -1.75 12.45
C GLU A 80 16.70 -2.85 13.44
N ASN A 81 15.77 -3.74 13.09
CA ASN A 81 15.48 -4.94 13.87
C ASN A 81 14.92 -6.06 13.00
N TRP A 82 15.29 -7.30 13.36
CA TRP A 82 14.79 -8.49 12.69
C TRP A 82 13.31 -8.75 13.01
N ILE A 83 12.54 -9.20 12.02
CA ILE A 83 11.10 -9.45 12.14
C ILE A 83 10.74 -10.89 12.54
N GLY A 84 11.72 -11.75 12.76
CA GLY A 84 11.49 -13.13 13.22
C GLY A 84 11.19 -14.13 12.10
N GLY A 85 11.44 -13.80 10.84
CA GLY A 85 11.21 -14.66 9.68
C GLY A 85 11.96 -14.18 8.44
N MET A 86 11.45 -14.53 7.26
CA MET A 86 11.95 -14.04 5.99
C MET A 86 11.60 -12.56 5.80
N ARG A 87 12.21 -11.90 4.80
CA ARG A 87 11.96 -10.49 4.48
C ARG A 87 10.47 -10.18 4.37
N GLY A 88 10.07 -9.07 5.01
CA GLY A 88 8.73 -8.51 4.87
C GLY A 88 8.47 -7.92 3.48
N CYS A 89 7.20 -7.64 3.19
CA CYS A 89 6.79 -6.99 1.94
C CYS A 89 5.83 -5.82 2.16
N TYR A 90 5.29 -5.69 3.36
CA TYR A 90 4.34 -4.64 3.73
C TYR A 90 4.54 -4.24 5.19
N VAL A 91 4.43 -2.94 5.46
CA VAL A 91 4.59 -2.38 6.81
C VAL A 91 3.44 -1.42 7.15
N GLU A 92 2.93 -1.53 8.38
CA GLU A 92 1.86 -0.68 8.92
C GLU A 92 2.22 -0.25 10.34
N VAL A 93 1.83 0.96 10.75
CA VAL A 93 2.04 1.48 12.11
C VAL A 93 0.72 1.93 12.73
N ASP A 94 0.52 1.69 14.02
CA ASP A 94 -0.67 2.17 14.72
C ASP A 94 -0.64 3.69 14.94
N ASP A 95 -1.83 4.29 15.02
CA ASP A 95 -2.00 5.75 15.15
C ASP A 95 -1.27 6.36 16.36
N ALA A 96 -1.05 5.57 17.41
CA ALA A 96 -0.35 6.00 18.61
C ALA A 96 1.16 5.74 18.58
N ASN A 97 1.69 5.20 17.47
CA ASN A 97 3.10 4.86 17.29
C ASN A 97 3.66 3.94 18.39
N ARG A 98 2.87 2.92 18.79
CA ARG A 98 3.25 1.94 19.82
C ARG A 98 3.69 0.60 19.21
N TYR A 99 3.14 0.27 18.05
CA TYR A 99 3.38 -1.00 17.39
C TYR A 99 3.52 -0.86 15.88
N LEU A 100 4.47 -1.62 15.35
CA LEU A 100 4.67 -1.83 13.93
C LEU A 100 4.18 -3.22 13.56
N PHE A 101 3.48 -3.34 12.43
CA PHE A 101 2.98 -4.60 11.88
C PHE A 101 3.64 -4.86 10.53
N VAL A 102 4.09 -6.09 10.32
CA VAL A 102 4.79 -6.48 9.09
C VAL A 102 4.13 -7.71 8.47
N GLY A 103 3.83 -7.63 7.18
CA GLY A 103 3.38 -8.75 6.36
C GLY A 103 4.57 -9.40 5.65
N GLY A 104 4.61 -10.74 5.65
CA GLY A 104 5.66 -11.53 5.01
C GLY A 104 5.10 -12.35 3.85
N HIS A 105 5.46 -11.98 2.62
CA HIS A 105 5.07 -12.72 1.42
C HIS A 105 5.70 -14.11 1.36
N HIS A 106 6.98 -14.23 1.75
CA HIS A 106 7.75 -15.45 1.52
C HIS A 106 7.43 -16.60 2.47
N ASP A 107 6.97 -16.29 3.69
CA ASP A 107 6.72 -17.26 4.75
C ASP A 107 5.31 -17.19 5.35
N GLY A 108 4.45 -16.32 4.79
CA GLY A 108 3.09 -16.14 5.27
C GLY A 108 3.00 -15.62 6.70
N ARG A 109 3.96 -14.81 7.12
CA ARG A 109 4.05 -14.31 8.49
C ARG A 109 3.39 -12.95 8.66
N VAL A 110 2.75 -12.77 9.82
CA VAL A 110 2.37 -11.48 10.39
C VAL A 110 3.18 -11.25 11.64
N THR A 111 3.98 -10.20 11.68
CA THR A 111 4.77 -9.81 12.87
C THR A 111 4.25 -8.52 13.47
N MET A 112 4.12 -8.48 14.79
CA MET A 112 3.81 -7.31 15.59
C MET A 112 5.03 -6.95 16.43
N MET A 113 5.58 -5.75 16.27
CA MET A 113 6.76 -5.28 16.99
C MET A 113 6.43 -4.08 17.86
N ARG A 114 7.03 -3.98 19.03
CA ARG A 114 6.92 -2.78 19.86
C ARG A 114 7.71 -1.63 19.25
N LEU A 115 7.20 -0.43 19.38
CA LEU A 115 7.97 0.78 19.10
C LEU A 115 8.39 1.44 20.41
N ARG A 116 9.57 2.05 20.40
CA ARG A 116 10.12 2.79 21.53
C ARG A 116 9.63 4.23 21.49
N GLU A 117 9.79 4.94 22.61
CA GLU A 117 9.41 6.37 22.72
C GLU A 117 10.19 7.27 21.75
N ASP A 118 11.42 6.88 21.39
CA ASP A 118 12.26 7.58 20.41
C ASP A 118 11.91 7.25 18.94
N GLY A 119 10.84 6.48 18.71
CA GLY A 119 10.41 6.00 17.39
C GLY A 119 11.19 4.78 16.90
N GLY A 120 12.17 4.29 17.63
CA GLY A 120 12.93 3.12 17.25
C GLY A 120 12.12 1.82 17.38
N ILE A 121 12.53 0.80 16.65
CA ILE A 121 11.92 -0.52 16.64
C ILE A 121 12.44 -1.31 17.82
N GLY A 122 11.54 -1.80 18.66
CA GLY A 122 11.81 -2.64 19.80
C GLY A 122 11.69 -4.14 19.51
N GLU A 123 11.35 -4.90 20.53
CA GLU A 123 11.21 -6.36 20.45
C GLU A 123 9.99 -6.80 19.66
N ILE A 124 10.00 -8.04 19.16
CA ILE A 124 8.82 -8.70 18.61
C ILE A 124 7.85 -8.98 19.77
N ALA A 125 6.67 -8.37 19.70
CA ALA A 125 5.60 -8.60 20.67
C ALA A 125 4.84 -9.89 20.37
N ASP A 126 4.55 -10.14 19.07
CA ASP A 126 3.89 -11.35 18.60
C ASP A 126 4.26 -11.67 17.15
N GLY A 127 4.07 -12.93 16.77
CA GLY A 127 4.30 -13.38 15.40
C GLY A 127 3.41 -14.58 15.07
N VAL A 128 2.66 -14.47 13.99
CA VAL A 128 1.74 -15.50 13.53
C VAL A 128 2.13 -15.97 12.14
N PHE A 129 2.35 -17.27 11.96
CA PHE A 129 2.49 -17.87 10.64
C PHE A 129 1.13 -18.36 10.15
N HIS A 130 0.70 -17.92 8.99
CA HIS A 130 -0.44 -18.50 8.31
C HIS A 130 -0.11 -19.95 7.93
N LYS A 131 -1.08 -20.82 8.07
CA LYS A 131 -0.93 -22.26 7.76
C LYS A 131 -2.05 -22.68 6.81
N GLY A 132 -1.72 -23.59 5.94
CA GLY A 132 -2.65 -24.14 4.96
C GLY A 132 -2.00 -24.27 3.59
N MET A 133 -2.75 -24.80 2.66
CA MET A 133 -2.41 -24.83 1.23
C MET A 133 -3.50 -24.09 0.48
N GLY A 134 -3.10 -23.26 -0.45
CA GLY A 134 -3.98 -22.65 -1.42
C GLY A 134 -4.65 -23.72 -2.28
N ARG A 135 -5.80 -23.41 -2.83
CA ARG A 135 -6.58 -24.34 -3.66
C ARG A 135 -6.27 -24.22 -5.16
N SER A 136 -5.52 -23.19 -5.52
CA SER A 136 -5.10 -22.96 -6.90
C SER A 136 -3.85 -23.77 -7.22
N ILE A 137 -3.78 -24.26 -8.45
CA ILE A 137 -2.54 -24.79 -9.05
C ILE A 137 -1.68 -23.69 -9.67
N ALA A 138 -2.16 -22.44 -9.70
CA ALA A 138 -1.39 -21.31 -10.15
C ALA A 138 -0.15 -21.12 -9.27
N GLN A 139 0.97 -20.82 -9.87
CA GLN A 139 2.31 -20.86 -9.26
C GLN A 139 2.44 -20.01 -7.97
N ARG A 140 1.54 -19.06 -7.72
CA ARG A 140 1.57 -18.15 -6.57
C ARG A 140 0.60 -18.51 -5.45
N ASN A 141 -0.32 -19.47 -5.66
CA ASN A 141 -1.47 -19.72 -4.76
C ASN A 141 -1.47 -21.10 -4.14
N TYR A 142 -0.33 -21.67 -3.74
CA TYR A 142 -0.30 -22.94 -3.06
C TYR A 142 0.26 -22.91 -1.62
N ILE A 143 0.91 -21.80 -1.25
CA ILE A 143 1.41 -21.57 0.12
C ILE A 143 0.94 -20.20 0.62
N PRO A 144 0.93 -19.96 1.94
CA PRO A 144 0.57 -18.65 2.48
C PRO A 144 1.52 -17.55 2.02
N HIS A 145 0.94 -16.41 1.58
CA HIS A 145 1.64 -15.20 1.19
C HIS A 145 0.91 -13.98 1.75
N VAL A 146 1.39 -13.40 2.84
CA VAL A 146 0.77 -12.19 3.40
C VAL A 146 1.33 -10.95 2.69
N ASP A 147 0.57 -10.44 1.73
CA ASP A 147 0.98 -9.31 0.88
C ASP A 147 0.65 -7.93 1.46
N CYS A 148 -0.31 -7.86 2.38
CA CYS A 148 -0.70 -6.62 3.01
C CYS A 148 -1.18 -6.87 4.43
N VAL A 149 -0.78 -6.00 5.35
CA VAL A 149 -1.35 -5.89 6.69
C VAL A 149 -1.90 -4.48 6.87
N LYS A 150 -3.15 -4.33 7.30
CA LYS A 150 -3.79 -3.02 7.43
C LYS A 150 -4.67 -2.97 8.66
N LEU A 151 -4.44 -1.98 9.51
CA LEU A 151 -5.32 -1.70 10.66
C LEU A 151 -6.66 -1.17 10.17
N THR A 152 -7.72 -1.60 10.85
CA THR A 152 -9.05 -1.01 10.67
C THR A 152 -9.06 0.45 11.13
N PRO A 153 -9.96 1.30 10.61
CA PRO A 153 -9.99 2.73 10.96
C PRO A 153 -10.11 3.03 12.46
N ASP A 154 -10.75 2.13 13.21
CA ASP A 154 -10.88 2.20 14.66
C ASP A 154 -9.67 1.64 15.43
N GLN A 155 -8.63 1.21 14.71
CA GLN A 155 -7.37 0.64 15.24
C GLN A 155 -7.54 -0.64 16.08
N ARG A 156 -8.70 -1.29 16.05
CA ARG A 156 -9.01 -2.45 16.89
C ARG A 156 -8.60 -3.77 16.28
N PHE A 157 -8.58 -3.82 14.95
CA PHE A 157 -8.30 -5.05 14.21
C PHE A 157 -7.24 -4.83 13.15
N LEU A 158 -6.48 -5.89 12.88
CA LEU A 158 -5.51 -5.97 11.79
C LEU A 158 -6.04 -6.94 10.73
N CYS A 159 -6.23 -6.45 9.51
CA CYS A 159 -6.53 -7.26 8.35
C CYS A 159 -5.21 -7.75 7.73
N ALA A 160 -4.98 -9.05 7.71
CA ALA A 160 -3.84 -9.69 7.06
C ALA A 160 -4.31 -10.36 5.76
N VAL A 161 -3.95 -9.75 4.63
CA VAL A 161 -4.38 -10.17 3.29
C VAL A 161 -3.43 -11.25 2.79
N ASP A 162 -3.93 -12.48 2.68
CA ASP A 162 -3.17 -13.64 2.26
C ASP A 162 -3.52 -14.01 0.81
N ASN A 163 -2.65 -13.59 -0.08
CA ASN A 163 -2.75 -13.83 -1.51
C ASN A 163 -2.72 -15.34 -1.85
N GLY A 164 -1.85 -16.09 -1.17
CA GLY A 164 -1.65 -17.51 -1.44
C GLY A 164 -2.79 -18.41 -0.95
N LEU A 165 -3.54 -17.99 0.07
CA LEU A 165 -4.65 -18.77 0.61
C LEU A 165 -6.02 -18.27 0.14
N ASP A 166 -6.10 -17.21 -0.66
CA ASP A 166 -7.36 -16.54 -1.02
C ASP A 166 -8.18 -16.14 0.22
N GLN A 167 -7.52 -15.53 1.21
CA GLN A 167 -8.14 -15.19 2.50
C GLN A 167 -7.68 -13.84 3.01
N ILE A 168 -8.54 -13.20 3.79
CA ILE A 168 -8.13 -12.09 4.65
C ILE A 168 -8.40 -12.51 6.08
N LYS A 169 -7.37 -12.68 6.88
CA LYS A 169 -7.50 -13.00 8.31
C LYS A 169 -7.59 -11.74 9.13
N ILE A 170 -8.56 -11.69 10.01
CA ILE A 170 -8.82 -10.53 10.87
C ILE A 170 -8.38 -10.87 12.28
N TYR A 171 -7.40 -10.11 12.77
CA TYR A 171 -6.87 -10.26 14.12
C TYR A 171 -7.33 -9.09 14.99
N ARG A 172 -7.86 -9.38 16.16
CA ARG A 172 -7.98 -8.37 17.21
C ARG A 172 -6.58 -8.05 17.73
N VAL A 173 -6.26 -6.75 17.80
CA VAL A 173 -4.99 -6.29 18.37
C VAL A 173 -5.16 -6.07 19.87
N ASP A 174 -4.53 -6.91 20.68
CA ASP A 174 -4.42 -6.72 22.11
C ASP A 174 -3.21 -5.84 22.40
N TYR A 175 -3.44 -4.54 22.43
CA TYR A 175 -2.39 -3.53 22.65
C TYR A 175 -1.79 -3.60 24.05
N GLN A 176 -2.52 -4.14 25.03
CA GLN A 176 -2.04 -4.23 26.42
C GLN A 176 -0.99 -5.34 26.55
N ASN A 177 -1.28 -6.50 25.97
CA ASN A 177 -0.42 -7.68 26.06
C ASN A 177 0.49 -7.86 24.85
N GLY A 178 0.32 -7.05 23.79
CA GLY A 178 1.07 -7.14 22.53
C GLY A 178 0.77 -8.44 21.80
N LYS A 179 -0.52 -8.76 21.57
CA LYS A 179 -0.95 -10.02 20.96
C LYS A 179 -1.91 -9.82 19.79
N LEU A 180 -1.81 -10.73 18.82
CA LEU A 180 -2.72 -10.85 17.69
C LEU A 180 -3.65 -12.06 17.92
N VAL A 181 -4.94 -11.79 18.07
CA VAL A 181 -5.95 -12.84 18.31
C VAL A 181 -6.82 -12.96 17.07
N LEU A 182 -6.76 -14.11 16.38
CA LEU A 182 -7.61 -14.38 15.21
C LEU A 182 -9.09 -14.38 15.62
N VAL A 183 -9.89 -13.52 15.01
CA VAL A 183 -11.32 -13.37 15.32
C VAL A 183 -12.22 -13.68 14.14
N ASP A 184 -11.75 -13.50 12.89
CA ASP A 184 -12.55 -13.79 11.69
C ASP A 184 -11.65 -14.08 10.48
N ILE A 185 -12.25 -14.66 9.43
CA ILE A 185 -11.61 -14.93 8.14
C ILE A 185 -12.60 -14.61 7.01
N ILE A 186 -12.29 -13.61 6.22
CA ILE A 186 -12.97 -13.37 4.95
C ILE A 186 -12.38 -14.36 3.94
N ARG A 187 -13.22 -15.20 3.35
CA ARG A 187 -12.83 -16.13 2.29
C ARG A 187 -13.16 -15.54 0.94
N SER A 188 -12.14 -15.40 0.13
CA SER A 188 -12.25 -14.91 -1.23
C SER A 188 -12.57 -16.04 -2.22
N MET A 189 -12.91 -15.68 -3.44
CA MET A 189 -13.05 -16.66 -4.52
C MET A 189 -11.71 -17.37 -4.77
N ILE A 190 -11.74 -18.65 -5.10
CA ILE A 190 -10.54 -19.42 -5.42
C ILE A 190 -9.85 -18.79 -6.64
N GLU A 191 -8.53 -18.68 -6.58
CA GLU A 191 -7.67 -18.08 -7.62
C GLU A 191 -7.90 -16.56 -7.82
N SER A 192 -8.51 -15.89 -6.84
CA SER A 192 -8.71 -14.44 -6.92
C SER A 192 -7.47 -13.63 -6.50
N ALA A 193 -6.66 -14.18 -5.60
CA ALA A 193 -5.44 -13.59 -5.06
C ALA A 193 -5.67 -12.19 -4.47
N PRO A 194 -6.28 -12.06 -3.27
CA PRO A 194 -6.41 -10.77 -2.60
C PRO A 194 -5.01 -10.21 -2.32
N ARG A 195 -4.79 -8.94 -2.67
CA ARG A 195 -3.47 -8.32 -2.62
C ARG A 195 -3.38 -7.17 -1.63
N MET A 196 -4.33 -6.24 -1.66
CA MET A 196 -4.33 -5.06 -0.79
C MET A 196 -5.73 -4.75 -0.28
N ILE A 197 -5.81 -4.18 0.90
CA ILE A 197 -7.04 -3.62 1.45
C ILE A 197 -6.85 -2.14 1.77
N ARG A 198 -7.85 -1.32 1.46
CA ARG A 198 -7.94 0.09 1.84
C ARG A 198 -9.31 0.37 2.43
N PHE A 199 -9.38 1.36 3.30
CA PHE A 199 -10.65 1.79 3.91
C PHE A 199 -11.08 3.14 3.36
N SER A 200 -12.41 3.36 3.31
CA SER A 200 -12.98 4.68 3.05
C SER A 200 -12.54 5.67 4.13
N ARG A 201 -12.55 6.96 3.81
CA ARG A 201 -12.09 8.00 4.74
C ARG A 201 -12.98 8.14 5.97
N ASP A 202 -14.26 7.78 5.86
CA ASP A 202 -15.19 7.74 6.99
C ASP A 202 -15.14 6.41 7.78
N GLY A 203 -14.34 5.46 7.32
CA GLY A 203 -14.12 4.17 7.97
C GLY A 203 -15.25 3.15 7.84
N LYS A 204 -16.27 3.41 7.01
CA LYS A 204 -17.44 2.54 6.90
C LYS A 204 -17.30 1.45 5.86
N TYR A 205 -16.38 1.59 4.91
CA TYR A 205 -16.21 0.67 3.80
C TYR A 205 -14.76 0.23 3.66
N ALA A 206 -14.59 -1.00 3.19
CA ALA A 206 -13.30 -1.57 2.84
C ALA A 206 -13.27 -1.96 1.36
N TYR A 207 -12.16 -1.67 0.70
CA TYR A 207 -11.89 -1.98 -0.70
C TYR A 207 -10.75 -2.96 -0.78
N VAL A 208 -11.03 -4.17 -1.23
CA VAL A 208 -10.03 -5.24 -1.40
C VAL A 208 -9.70 -5.37 -2.87
N LEU A 209 -8.44 -5.14 -3.22
CA LEU A 209 -7.91 -5.36 -4.56
C LEU A 209 -7.47 -6.81 -4.70
N TYR A 210 -7.89 -7.42 -5.80
CA TYR A 210 -7.55 -8.80 -6.15
C TYR A 210 -6.65 -8.84 -7.38
N GLU A 211 -5.47 -9.45 -7.22
CA GLU A 211 -4.43 -9.49 -8.26
C GLU A 211 -4.87 -10.29 -9.49
N LEU A 212 -5.29 -11.54 -9.29
CA LEU A 212 -5.62 -12.45 -10.40
C LEU A 212 -7.06 -12.27 -10.92
N MET A 213 -7.98 -11.86 -10.04
CA MET A 213 -9.36 -11.54 -10.46
C MET A 213 -9.44 -10.23 -11.24
N ASN A 214 -8.40 -9.39 -11.18
CA ASN A 214 -8.40 -8.03 -11.76
C ASN A 214 -9.63 -7.24 -11.35
N GLY A 215 -9.88 -7.18 -10.05
CA GLY A 215 -11.11 -6.58 -9.53
C GLY A 215 -10.96 -6.03 -8.12
N ILE A 216 -11.98 -5.30 -7.72
CA ILE A 216 -12.15 -4.79 -6.36
C ILE A 216 -13.43 -5.38 -5.80
N GLU A 217 -13.37 -5.97 -4.60
CA GLU A 217 -14.55 -6.23 -3.79
C GLU A 217 -14.72 -5.13 -2.76
N VAL A 218 -15.94 -4.63 -2.65
CA VAL A 218 -16.33 -3.62 -1.68
C VAL A 218 -17.09 -4.29 -0.56
N TYR A 219 -16.69 -3.98 0.67
CA TYR A 219 -17.34 -4.46 1.89
C TYR A 219 -17.81 -3.27 2.72
N SER A 220 -19.00 -3.39 3.32
CA SER A 220 -19.32 -2.55 4.48
C SER A 220 -18.49 -3.02 5.67
N TYR A 221 -18.10 -2.10 6.54
CA TYR A 221 -17.37 -2.41 7.76
C TYR A 221 -18.07 -1.81 8.98
N ASN A 222 -18.31 -2.65 9.98
CA ASN A 222 -18.91 -2.25 11.25
C ASN A 222 -18.35 -3.14 12.38
N VAL A 223 -18.55 -2.72 13.62
CA VAL A 223 -18.22 -3.51 14.80
C VAL A 223 -19.48 -3.73 15.62
N VAL A 224 -19.83 -4.99 15.84
CA VAL A 224 -21.01 -5.39 16.63
C VAL A 224 -20.55 -6.37 17.70
N ASN A 225 -20.92 -6.11 18.98
CA ASN A 225 -20.53 -6.95 20.11
C ASN A 225 -19.04 -7.28 20.12
N ASP A 226 -18.19 -6.26 19.91
CA ASP A 226 -16.74 -6.41 19.89
C ASP A 226 -16.17 -7.26 18.74
N MET A 227 -16.98 -7.59 17.74
CA MET A 227 -16.57 -8.36 16.58
C MET A 227 -16.61 -7.52 15.31
N PRO A 228 -15.59 -7.61 14.44
CA PRO A 228 -15.60 -6.93 13.15
C PRO A 228 -16.60 -7.64 12.22
N ILE A 229 -17.41 -6.86 11.54
CA ILE A 229 -18.36 -7.37 10.54
C ILE A 229 -18.00 -6.77 9.18
N PHE A 230 -17.72 -7.64 8.23
CA PHE A 230 -17.48 -7.30 6.83
C PHE A 230 -18.55 -7.95 5.96
N GLU A 231 -19.39 -7.15 5.33
CA GLU A 231 -20.42 -7.65 4.42
C GLU A 231 -20.09 -7.19 3.00
N LYS A 232 -19.93 -8.14 2.09
CA LYS A 232 -19.67 -7.83 0.67
C LYS A 232 -20.89 -7.20 0.02
N ILE A 233 -20.71 -6.02 -0.57
CA ILE A 233 -21.77 -5.26 -1.21
C ILE A 233 -21.57 -5.11 -2.72
N GLN A 234 -20.35 -5.26 -3.24
CA GLN A 234 -20.07 -5.13 -4.66
C GLN A 234 -18.81 -5.93 -5.06
N THR A 235 -18.78 -6.36 -6.31
CA THR A 235 -17.56 -6.78 -7.04
C THR A 235 -17.53 -6.00 -8.36
N ILE A 236 -16.38 -5.37 -8.69
CA ILE A 236 -16.20 -4.58 -9.90
C ILE A 236 -14.82 -4.84 -10.52
N SER A 237 -14.75 -5.00 -11.84
CA SER A 237 -13.47 -5.21 -12.56
C SER A 237 -12.64 -3.94 -12.63
N THR A 238 -11.32 -4.07 -12.55
CA THR A 238 -10.35 -2.98 -12.72
C THR A 238 -9.93 -2.79 -14.18
N ILE A 239 -10.25 -3.74 -15.06
CA ILE A 239 -9.92 -3.69 -16.49
C ILE A 239 -11.19 -3.78 -17.35
N SER A 240 -11.09 -3.36 -18.60
CA SER A 240 -12.17 -3.49 -19.58
C SER A 240 -12.27 -4.93 -20.08
N ALA A 241 -13.48 -5.40 -20.33
CA ALA A 241 -13.76 -6.80 -20.70
C ALA A 241 -13.14 -7.28 -22.03
N SER A 242 -12.55 -6.38 -22.81
CA SER A 242 -11.91 -6.71 -24.09
C SER A 242 -10.43 -7.09 -23.96
N GLU A 243 -9.86 -7.11 -22.77
CA GLU A 243 -8.44 -7.37 -22.55
C GLU A 243 -8.25 -8.75 -21.91
N ASP A 244 -8.02 -9.75 -22.75
CA ASP A 244 -7.74 -11.16 -22.36
C ASP A 244 -6.26 -11.41 -22.01
N ASP A 245 -5.45 -10.35 -21.94
CA ASP A 245 -4.03 -10.48 -21.67
C ASP A 245 -3.74 -10.79 -20.19
N VAL A 246 -2.58 -11.37 -19.93
CA VAL A 246 -2.08 -11.63 -18.60
C VAL A 246 -1.98 -10.30 -17.83
N CYS A 247 -2.93 -10.05 -16.99
CA CYS A 247 -3.04 -8.83 -16.19
C CYS A 247 -3.03 -9.16 -14.71
N ALA A 248 -2.46 -8.25 -13.93
CA ALA A 248 -2.43 -8.33 -12.48
C ALA A 248 -2.73 -6.95 -11.89
N ALA A 249 -3.85 -6.81 -11.20
CA ALA A 249 -4.12 -5.59 -10.44
C ALA A 249 -3.09 -5.46 -9.30
N SER A 250 -2.38 -4.33 -9.24
CA SER A 250 -1.15 -4.22 -8.45
C SER A 250 -1.23 -3.24 -7.29
N GLY A 251 -1.65 -2.01 -7.52
CA GLY A 251 -1.73 -0.96 -6.50
C GLY A 251 -3.13 -0.40 -6.37
N ILE A 252 -3.50 0.07 -5.17
CA ILE A 252 -4.78 0.71 -4.90
C ILE A 252 -4.61 1.85 -3.90
N GLU A 253 -5.19 3.02 -4.19
CA GLU A 253 -5.18 4.18 -3.33
C GLU A 253 -6.52 4.91 -3.31
N VAL A 254 -6.94 5.34 -2.12
CA VAL A 254 -8.15 6.16 -1.90
C VAL A 254 -7.75 7.62 -1.80
N ALA A 255 -8.35 8.47 -2.64
CA ALA A 255 -8.14 9.92 -2.62
C ALA A 255 -8.40 10.53 -1.24
N ARG A 256 -7.71 11.61 -0.90
CA ARG A 256 -7.85 12.29 0.42
C ARG A 256 -9.26 12.80 0.66
N SER A 257 -9.93 13.25 -0.40
CA SER A 257 -11.35 13.67 -0.34
C SER A 257 -12.32 12.53 -0.06
N GLY A 258 -11.90 11.27 -0.24
CA GLY A 258 -12.78 10.10 -0.16
C GLY A 258 -13.73 9.95 -1.34
N LYS A 259 -13.55 10.74 -2.41
CA LYS A 259 -14.45 10.69 -3.59
C LYS A 259 -14.01 9.67 -4.63
N TYR A 260 -12.73 9.38 -4.72
CA TYR A 260 -12.17 8.55 -5.77
C TYR A 260 -11.24 7.48 -5.20
N ILE A 261 -11.17 6.38 -5.92
CA ILE A 261 -10.19 5.32 -5.72
C ILE A 261 -9.52 5.01 -7.06
N PHE A 262 -8.21 4.85 -7.02
CA PHE A 262 -7.41 4.52 -8.19
C PHE A 262 -6.76 3.16 -7.99
N CYS A 263 -6.68 2.38 -9.06
CA CYS A 263 -5.88 1.16 -9.07
C CYS A 263 -5.03 1.08 -10.33
N SER A 264 -3.85 0.47 -10.18
CA SER A 264 -2.95 0.16 -11.30
C SER A 264 -3.08 -1.30 -11.71
N ASN A 265 -2.98 -1.56 -13.00
CA ASN A 265 -3.08 -2.87 -13.61
C ASN A 265 -1.80 -3.15 -14.40
N SER A 266 -0.95 -4.05 -13.89
CA SER A 266 0.24 -4.52 -14.57
C SER A 266 -0.12 -5.53 -15.66
N GLY A 267 0.66 -5.62 -16.71
CA GLY A 267 0.37 -6.43 -17.90
C GLY A 267 -0.36 -5.61 -18.94
N VAL A 268 -1.61 -5.24 -18.73
CA VAL A 268 -2.32 -4.29 -19.62
C VAL A 268 -1.82 -2.86 -19.49
N ASN A 269 -1.02 -2.57 -18.48
CA ASN A 269 -0.39 -1.28 -18.22
C ASN A 269 -1.41 -0.13 -18.23
N SER A 270 -2.35 -0.18 -17.30
CA SER A 270 -3.40 0.84 -17.16
C SER A 270 -3.57 1.31 -15.72
N VAL A 271 -4.22 2.45 -15.58
CA VAL A 271 -4.76 2.95 -14.30
C VAL A 271 -6.25 3.16 -14.45
N THR A 272 -7.02 2.61 -13.51
CA THR A 272 -8.46 2.76 -13.47
C THR A 272 -8.86 3.62 -12.28
N CYS A 273 -9.71 4.61 -12.55
CA CYS A 273 -10.33 5.48 -11.55
C CYS A 273 -11.79 5.10 -11.36
N PHE A 274 -12.19 5.00 -10.10
CA PHE A 274 -13.58 4.83 -9.70
C PHE A 274 -14.04 6.00 -8.84
N GLU A 275 -15.27 6.41 -9.00
CA GLU A 275 -15.97 7.30 -8.08
C GLU A 275 -16.59 6.48 -6.96
N ILE A 276 -16.43 6.93 -5.73
CA ILE A 276 -17.00 6.31 -4.53
C ILE A 276 -18.33 7.00 -4.24
N GLU A 277 -19.43 6.25 -4.26
CA GLU A 277 -20.72 6.73 -3.79
C GLU A 277 -20.68 6.85 -2.25
N LYS A 278 -20.88 8.05 -1.77
CA LYS A 278 -20.67 8.40 -0.36
C LYS A 278 -21.54 7.59 0.62
N GLU A 279 -22.80 7.37 0.27
CA GLU A 279 -23.77 6.75 1.19
C GLU A 279 -23.68 5.22 1.21
N THR A 280 -23.23 4.61 0.11
CA THR A 280 -23.19 3.14 -0.04
C THR A 280 -21.77 2.57 -0.09
N GLY A 281 -20.75 3.43 -0.33
CA GLY A 281 -19.37 3.01 -0.58
C GLY A 281 -19.15 2.31 -1.91
N MET A 282 -20.20 2.11 -2.71
CA MET A 282 -20.12 1.43 -4.01
C MET A 282 -19.28 2.23 -5.00
N LEU A 283 -18.65 1.51 -5.91
CA LEU A 283 -17.77 2.07 -6.93
C LEU A 283 -18.44 2.14 -8.28
N SER A 284 -18.27 3.26 -8.99
CA SER A 284 -18.59 3.40 -10.39
C SER A 284 -17.34 3.79 -11.18
N ARG A 285 -17.05 3.07 -12.28
CA ARG A 285 -15.85 3.36 -13.09
C ARG A 285 -16.00 4.72 -13.77
N LYS A 286 -15.04 5.60 -13.56
CA LYS A 286 -14.93 6.89 -14.26
C LYS A 286 -14.16 6.73 -15.56
N PHE A 287 -13.01 6.06 -15.50
CA PHE A 287 -12.18 5.77 -16.67
C PHE A 287 -11.19 4.65 -16.40
N GLU A 288 -10.67 4.11 -17.47
CA GLU A 288 -9.43 3.35 -17.53
C GLU A 288 -8.52 4.01 -18.58
N SER A 289 -7.30 4.36 -18.20
CA SER A 289 -6.32 5.01 -19.07
C SER A 289 -5.05 4.19 -19.14
N LYS A 290 -4.53 3.99 -20.35
CA LYS A 290 -3.24 3.31 -20.53
C LYS A 290 -2.11 4.14 -19.94
N VAL A 291 -1.18 3.44 -19.31
CA VAL A 291 0.09 3.99 -18.83
C VAL A 291 1.14 3.89 -19.93
N ASN A 292 1.86 4.97 -20.18
CA ASN A 292 2.88 5.00 -21.22
C ASN A 292 4.24 4.47 -20.70
N SER A 293 4.18 3.34 -19.98
CA SER A 293 5.33 2.69 -19.35
C SER A 293 4.95 1.25 -18.96
N ASP A 294 5.92 0.44 -18.51
CA ASP A 294 5.70 -0.98 -18.25
C ASP A 294 5.69 -1.28 -16.73
N TYR A 295 4.75 -2.14 -16.36
CA TYR A 295 4.52 -2.64 -15.02
C TYR A 295 4.27 -1.54 -13.99
N PRO A 296 3.14 -0.79 -14.06
CA PRO A 296 2.75 0.18 -13.05
C PRO A 296 2.39 -0.54 -11.73
N LYS A 297 3.41 -0.83 -10.94
CA LYS A 297 3.30 -1.64 -9.71
C LYS A 297 2.54 -0.92 -8.62
N MET A 298 2.72 0.39 -8.53
CA MET A 298 2.04 1.25 -7.56
C MET A 298 1.71 2.59 -8.20
N LEU A 299 0.84 3.33 -7.56
CA LEU A 299 0.48 4.70 -7.92
C LEU A 299 0.37 5.58 -6.67
N ALA A 300 0.44 6.88 -6.84
CA ALA A 300 0.16 7.84 -5.78
C ALA A 300 -0.70 8.99 -6.31
N ILE A 301 -1.81 9.26 -5.63
CA ILE A 301 -2.65 10.43 -5.92
C ILE A 301 -1.99 11.66 -5.30
N LEU A 302 -1.72 12.69 -6.11
CA LEU A 302 -1.10 13.90 -5.61
C LEU A 302 -2.06 14.70 -4.70
N PRO A 303 -1.52 15.56 -3.82
CA PRO A 303 -2.32 16.30 -2.84
C PRO A 303 -3.43 17.18 -3.43
N ASP A 304 -3.30 17.61 -4.68
CA ASP A 304 -4.30 18.40 -5.40
C ASP A 304 -5.46 17.57 -5.97
N GLU A 305 -5.32 16.24 -5.93
CA GLU A 305 -6.25 15.25 -6.51
C GLU A 305 -6.57 15.43 -8.00
N LYS A 306 -5.80 16.29 -8.67
CA LYS A 306 -5.88 16.50 -10.12
C LYS A 306 -4.80 15.72 -10.88
N HIS A 307 -3.80 15.25 -10.15
CA HIS A 307 -2.68 14.53 -10.70
C HIS A 307 -2.43 13.25 -9.90
N TYR A 308 -1.85 12.26 -10.56
CA TYR A 308 -1.29 11.06 -9.92
C TYR A 308 0.04 10.67 -10.56
N LEU A 309 0.80 9.88 -9.82
CA LEU A 309 2.04 9.27 -10.26
C LEU A 309 1.82 7.78 -10.51
N THR A 310 2.55 7.20 -11.48
CA THR A 310 2.72 5.75 -11.59
C THR A 310 4.18 5.39 -11.35
N LEU A 311 4.39 4.33 -10.56
CA LEU A 311 5.69 3.73 -10.30
C LEU A 311 5.82 2.50 -11.21
N ASN A 312 6.61 2.63 -12.26
CA ASN A 312 6.70 1.64 -13.33
C ASN A 312 7.95 0.79 -13.12
N ASN A 313 7.77 -0.36 -12.49
CA ASN A 313 8.86 -1.17 -11.96
C ASN A 313 9.76 -1.77 -13.06
N ASN A 314 9.18 -2.20 -14.20
CA ASN A 314 9.98 -2.75 -15.30
C ASN A 314 10.67 -1.68 -16.14
N SER A 315 10.06 -0.52 -16.29
CA SER A 315 10.63 0.61 -17.04
C SER A 315 11.61 1.45 -16.23
N ASN A 316 11.72 1.21 -14.93
CA ASN A 316 12.61 1.96 -14.03
C ASN A 316 12.32 3.47 -14.06
N ASP A 317 11.03 3.85 -13.90
CA ASP A 317 10.64 5.26 -13.95
C ASP A 317 9.32 5.56 -13.22
N ILE A 318 9.10 6.86 -13.04
CA ILE A 318 7.87 7.44 -12.49
C ILE A 318 7.33 8.45 -13.50
N HIS A 319 6.03 8.38 -13.76
CA HIS A 319 5.33 9.29 -14.68
C HIS A 319 4.24 10.07 -13.96
N PHE A 320 4.05 11.33 -14.39
CA PHE A 320 2.94 12.17 -13.94
C PHE A 320 1.78 12.10 -14.92
N TYR A 321 0.58 12.02 -14.37
CA TYR A 321 -0.67 12.02 -15.13
C TYR A 321 -1.63 13.06 -14.56
N LYS A 322 -2.29 13.80 -15.44
CA LYS A 322 -3.37 14.72 -15.10
C LYS A 322 -4.72 14.09 -15.38
N VAL A 323 -5.65 14.25 -14.47
CA VAL A 323 -7.00 13.67 -14.54
C VAL A 323 -8.00 14.72 -15.03
N ASP A 324 -8.81 14.34 -15.99
CA ASP A 324 -10.05 15.05 -16.37
C ASP A 324 -11.26 14.22 -15.94
N TYR A 325 -11.77 14.52 -14.75
CA TYR A 325 -12.91 13.79 -14.18
C TYR A 325 -14.22 13.99 -14.95
N GLU A 326 -14.38 15.12 -15.65
CA GLU A 326 -15.60 15.42 -16.41
C GLU A 326 -15.64 14.62 -17.70
N LYS A 327 -14.52 14.56 -18.41
CA LYS A 327 -14.40 13.82 -19.66
C LYS A 327 -14.07 12.34 -19.46
N GLY A 328 -13.65 11.96 -18.25
CA GLY A 328 -13.37 10.56 -17.90
C GLY A 328 -12.12 10.00 -18.59
N TYR A 329 -10.98 10.65 -18.41
CA TYR A 329 -9.68 10.13 -18.83
C TYR A 329 -8.53 10.75 -18.02
N SER A 330 -7.33 10.22 -18.17
CA SER A 330 -6.10 10.86 -17.72
C SER A 330 -5.07 10.94 -18.85
N LEU A 331 -4.21 11.94 -18.78
CA LEU A 331 -3.15 12.19 -19.76
C LEU A 331 -1.80 12.20 -19.09
N TRP A 332 -0.83 11.57 -19.70
CA TRP A 332 0.58 11.73 -19.34
C TRP A 332 1.00 13.18 -19.58
N THR A 333 1.57 13.81 -18.56
CA THR A 333 1.95 15.22 -18.60
C THR A 333 3.45 15.42 -18.47
N LYS A 334 4.10 14.67 -17.59
CA LYS A 334 5.53 14.80 -17.30
C LYS A 334 6.18 13.45 -17.00
N GLY A 335 7.49 13.43 -17.16
CA GLY A 335 8.34 12.28 -16.94
C GLY A 335 9.12 11.90 -18.21
N PRO A 336 9.90 10.82 -18.18
CA PRO A 336 10.11 9.95 -17.03
C PRO A 336 11.04 10.57 -15.96
N VAL A 337 10.69 10.41 -14.70
CA VAL A 337 11.67 10.55 -13.61
C VAL A 337 12.32 9.18 -13.45
N LYS A 338 13.62 9.09 -13.70
CA LYS A 338 14.34 7.82 -13.67
C LYS A 338 14.66 7.41 -12.24
N VAL A 339 14.28 6.20 -11.88
CA VAL A 339 14.58 5.53 -10.62
C VAL A 339 14.45 4.02 -10.83
N ASP A 340 15.48 3.27 -10.45
CA ASP A 340 15.47 1.84 -10.67
C ASP A 340 14.52 1.11 -9.72
N LYS A 341 13.70 0.22 -10.28
CA LYS A 341 12.78 -0.68 -9.56
C LYS A 341 11.94 0.01 -8.48
N PRO A 342 11.23 1.12 -8.83
CA PRO A 342 10.37 1.80 -7.85
C PRO A 342 9.23 0.87 -7.43
N ASN A 343 8.99 0.78 -6.12
CA ASN A 343 8.06 -0.19 -5.54
C ASN A 343 6.95 0.44 -4.71
N CYS A 344 7.30 1.44 -3.93
CA CYS A 344 6.36 2.19 -3.09
C CYS A 344 6.74 3.68 -3.05
N ILE A 345 5.80 4.52 -2.66
CA ILE A 345 6.00 5.95 -2.50
C ILE A 345 5.15 6.50 -1.35
N TYR A 346 5.72 7.41 -0.58
CA TYR A 346 4.97 8.21 0.38
C TYR A 346 5.22 9.69 0.14
N ILE A 347 4.15 10.48 0.04
CA ILE A 347 4.21 11.94 -0.17
C ILE A 347 3.90 12.64 1.15
N LEU A 348 4.92 13.28 1.70
CA LEU A 348 4.87 14.05 2.94
C LEU A 348 4.74 15.54 2.65
N LYS A 349 3.75 16.20 3.24
CA LYS A 349 3.68 17.66 3.30
C LYS A 349 4.58 18.14 4.43
N LEU A 350 5.53 19.01 4.12
CA LEU A 350 6.35 19.65 5.14
C LEU A 350 5.56 20.76 5.86
N ASP A 351 5.70 20.83 7.18
CA ASP A 351 5.24 21.97 7.94
C ASP A 351 6.15 23.17 7.64
N LYS A 352 5.59 24.36 7.64
CA LYS A 352 6.30 25.60 7.27
C LYS A 352 7.27 26.05 8.37
#